data_99f4c83468dfd9f5b411bfed62e1a1d4
#
_entry.id   99f4c83468dfd9f5b411bfed62e1a1d4
#
_cell.length_a   1.000
_cell.length_b   1.000
_cell.length_c   1.000
_cell.angle_alpha   90.00
_cell.angle_beta   90.00
_cell.angle_gamma   90.00
#
_symmetry.space_group_name_H-M   'P 1'
#
loop_
_entity.id
_entity.type
_entity.pdbx_description
1 polymer ?
#
loop_
_entity_poly.entity_id
_entity_poly.type
_entity_poly.pdbx_seq_one_letter_code
_entity_poly.pdbx_strand_id
1 'polypeptide(L)'
;MKSIINKDNVDTTKQPLFFGAGLNLQRYDKYRYKKIYDLFLQHLSFFWRPEEVDLSGKEKNDYETLTDHQKFIFTKNLGYQILLDSVQSRGISHLLEDCSNPELEAFAKTWEFFETLHSYSYTYIIKNVYPNPSEVFDNILTDPEIIKRTTSVTKYYDDLIEKIPEDSVDDRKKKLYLTLVSINILEGIRFYVSFACSYCFAQNKTMEGNAKIISLIN
;
A
#
# COMPACT_ATOMS: atom_id res chain seq x y z
N MET A 1 11.08 -0.99 28.93
CA MET A 1 9.93 -0.38 28.22
C MET A 1 10.53 0.56 27.18
N LYS A 2 10.23 0.37 25.88
CA LYS A 2 10.68 1.34 24.86
C LYS A 2 9.99 2.68 25.13
N SER A 3 10.74 3.75 25.31
CA SER A 3 10.18 5.10 25.44
C SER A 3 9.94 5.67 24.05
N ILE A 4 8.86 6.43 23.86
CA ILE A 4 8.59 7.18 22.62
C ILE A 4 9.59 8.35 22.45
N ILE A 5 10.25 8.75 23.51
CA ILE A 5 11.25 9.83 23.51
C ILE A 5 12.64 9.21 23.66
N ASN A 6 13.49 9.41 22.66
CA ASN A 6 14.93 9.24 22.82
C ASN A 6 15.54 10.59 23.21
N LYS A 7 16.17 10.66 24.38
CA LYS A 7 16.80 11.88 24.92
C LYS A 7 18.27 12.04 24.51
N ASP A 8 18.84 11.03 23.85
CA ASP A 8 20.23 11.08 23.42
C ASP A 8 20.40 12.05 22.26
N ASN A 9 21.52 12.78 22.27
CA ASN A 9 21.86 13.66 21.16
C ASN A 9 22.47 12.85 20.01
N VAL A 10 21.58 12.24 19.20
CA VAL A 10 21.98 11.40 18.07
C VAL A 10 22.24 12.24 16.85
N ASP A 11 23.40 12.07 16.22
CA ASP A 11 23.72 12.65 14.92
C ASP A 11 23.01 11.85 13.81
N THR A 12 21.88 12.36 13.34
CA THR A 12 21.04 11.69 12.33
C THR A 12 21.77 11.48 11.00
N THR A 13 22.79 12.31 10.70
CA THR A 13 23.58 12.16 9.47
C THR A 13 24.51 10.93 9.49
N LYS A 14 24.67 10.28 10.64
CA LYS A 14 25.46 9.05 10.81
C LYS A 14 24.61 7.81 10.97
N GLN A 15 23.29 7.95 11.17
CA GLN A 15 22.42 6.81 11.40
C GLN A 15 22.12 6.04 10.10
N PRO A 16 22.16 4.70 10.13
CA PRO A 16 21.65 3.87 9.04
C PRO A 16 20.12 4.03 8.91
N LEU A 17 19.52 3.49 7.85
CA LEU A 17 18.07 3.49 7.70
C LEU A 17 17.38 2.67 8.81
N PHE A 18 17.96 1.52 9.15
CA PHE A 18 17.43 0.58 10.13
C PHE A 18 18.54 0.14 11.12
N PHE A 19 18.12 -0.31 12.30
CA PHE A 19 18.99 -0.91 13.33
C PHE A 19 20.09 0.01 13.87
N GLY A 20 19.93 1.32 13.74
CA GLY A 20 20.78 2.32 14.40
C GLY A 20 20.25 2.74 15.77
N ALA A 21 20.65 3.92 16.22
CA ALA A 21 20.10 4.52 17.43
C ALA A 21 18.61 4.87 17.23
N GLY A 22 17.85 4.83 18.33
CA GLY A 22 16.43 5.19 18.26
C GLY A 22 16.22 6.64 17.81
N LEU A 23 15.12 6.87 17.13
CA LEU A 23 14.70 8.20 16.66
C LEU A 23 14.51 9.17 17.84
N ASN A 24 14.91 10.44 17.68
CA ASN A 24 14.72 11.51 18.63
C ASN A 24 13.85 12.63 18.06
N LEU A 25 14.44 13.67 17.48
CA LEU A 25 13.70 14.76 16.84
C LEU A 25 13.45 14.44 15.36
N GLN A 26 12.25 14.73 14.91
CA GLN A 26 11.95 14.80 13.46
C GLN A 26 12.52 16.11 12.93
N ARG A 27 13.77 16.07 12.49
CA ARG A 27 14.49 17.24 11.98
C ARG A 27 15.01 16.99 10.58
N TYR A 28 14.86 17.98 9.73
CA TYR A 28 15.15 17.90 8.30
C TYR A 28 16.04 19.05 7.81
N ASP A 29 16.93 19.57 8.69
CA ASP A 29 17.93 20.57 8.37
C ASP A 29 19.24 19.96 7.84
N LYS A 30 19.45 18.66 8.07
CA LYS A 30 20.60 17.89 7.60
C LYS A 30 20.14 16.51 7.17
N TYR A 31 20.66 16.01 6.08
CA TYR A 31 20.26 14.74 5.48
C TYR A 31 21.43 13.77 5.34
N ARG A 32 21.21 12.50 5.67
CA ARG A 32 22.05 11.41 5.19
C ARG A 32 21.51 10.83 3.90
N TYR A 33 20.20 10.68 3.81
CA TYR A 33 19.51 10.06 2.69
C TYR A 33 18.56 11.06 2.02
N LYS A 34 19.13 12.15 1.48
CA LYS A 34 18.38 13.23 0.86
C LYS A 34 17.37 12.72 -0.18
N LYS A 35 17.73 11.69 -0.97
CA LYS A 35 16.82 11.12 -1.97
C LYS A 35 15.53 10.57 -1.37
N ILE A 36 15.59 9.95 -0.18
CA ILE A 36 14.40 9.46 0.52
C ILE A 36 13.54 10.63 1.00
N TYR A 37 14.19 11.68 1.51
CA TYR A 37 13.47 12.91 1.88
C TYR A 37 12.83 13.60 0.68
N ASP A 38 13.50 13.64 -0.48
CA ASP A 38 12.92 14.17 -1.71
C ASP A 38 11.70 13.37 -2.16
N LEU A 39 11.68 12.05 -1.99
CA LEU A 39 10.49 11.20 -2.23
C LEU A 39 9.35 11.54 -1.26
N PHE A 40 9.64 11.80 0.01
CA PHE A 40 8.63 12.31 0.95
C PHE A 40 8.01 13.62 0.46
N LEU A 41 8.83 14.60 0.04
CA LEU A 41 8.32 15.86 -0.51
C LEU A 41 7.51 15.66 -1.79
N GLN A 42 7.92 14.70 -2.62
CA GLN A 42 7.18 14.33 -3.83
C GLN A 42 5.80 13.75 -3.47
N HIS A 43 5.71 12.86 -2.47
CA HIS A 43 4.43 12.36 -1.97
C HIS A 43 3.50 13.49 -1.54
N LEU A 44 3.99 14.51 -0.82
CA LEU A 44 3.17 15.66 -0.42
C LEU A 44 2.59 16.44 -1.61
N SER A 45 3.21 16.37 -2.78
CA SER A 45 2.74 17.04 -4.00
C SER A 45 1.68 16.24 -4.77
N PHE A 46 1.48 14.96 -4.45
CA PHE A 46 0.58 14.05 -5.17
C PHE A 46 -0.79 13.89 -4.52
N PHE A 47 -1.08 14.63 -3.46
CA PHE A 47 -2.36 14.48 -2.79
C PHE A 47 -3.54 14.69 -3.74
N TRP A 48 -4.47 13.74 -3.75
CA TRP A 48 -5.68 13.72 -4.54
C TRP A 48 -6.81 13.05 -3.75
N ARG A 49 -8.04 13.17 -4.24
CA ARG A 49 -9.21 12.53 -3.67
C ARG A 49 -9.97 11.77 -4.76
N PRO A 50 -10.48 10.56 -4.48
CA PRO A 50 -11.21 9.79 -5.49
C PRO A 50 -12.45 10.51 -6.02
N GLU A 51 -13.07 11.40 -5.23
CA GLU A 51 -14.21 12.22 -5.64
C GLU A 51 -13.89 13.25 -6.73
N GLU A 52 -12.61 13.50 -7.02
CA GLU A 52 -12.20 14.33 -8.17
C GLU A 52 -12.48 13.62 -9.51
N VAL A 53 -12.73 12.32 -9.46
CA VAL A 53 -13.17 11.52 -10.60
C VAL A 53 -14.66 11.25 -10.48
N ASP A 54 -15.44 11.84 -11.38
CA ASP A 54 -16.88 11.60 -11.43
C ASP A 54 -17.17 10.19 -11.94
N LEU A 55 -17.74 9.34 -11.08
CA LEU A 55 -18.20 8.00 -11.38
C LEU A 55 -19.73 7.93 -11.52
N SER A 56 -20.42 9.07 -11.40
CA SER A 56 -21.89 9.09 -11.42
C SER A 56 -22.45 8.67 -12.77
N GLY A 57 -23.33 7.70 -12.74
CA GLY A 57 -24.13 7.26 -13.90
C GLY A 57 -23.36 6.40 -14.91
N LYS A 58 -22.27 6.88 -15.52
CA LYS A 58 -21.59 6.17 -16.61
C LYS A 58 -20.98 4.83 -16.13
N GLU A 59 -20.25 4.84 -15.05
CA GLU A 59 -19.57 3.63 -14.54
C GLU A 59 -20.55 2.51 -14.17
N LYS A 60 -21.67 2.85 -13.54
CA LYS A 60 -22.74 1.89 -13.24
C LYS A 60 -23.36 1.32 -14.52
N ASN A 61 -23.67 2.19 -15.48
CA ASN A 61 -24.24 1.77 -16.76
C ASN A 61 -23.24 0.89 -17.54
N ASP A 62 -21.96 1.28 -17.58
CA ASP A 62 -20.91 0.49 -18.20
C ASP A 62 -20.86 -0.92 -17.57
N TYR A 63 -20.83 -0.99 -16.22
CA TYR A 63 -20.82 -2.26 -15.51
C TYR A 63 -22.02 -3.15 -15.82
N GLU A 64 -23.23 -2.57 -15.91
CA GLU A 64 -24.45 -3.30 -16.24
C GLU A 64 -24.37 -3.94 -17.62
N THR A 65 -23.71 -3.29 -18.58
CA THR A 65 -23.55 -3.78 -19.97
C THR A 65 -22.42 -4.82 -20.14
N LEU A 66 -21.54 -4.99 -19.15
CA LEU A 66 -20.49 -5.99 -19.20
C LEU A 66 -21.10 -7.40 -19.25
N THR A 67 -20.43 -8.30 -19.98
CA THR A 67 -20.75 -9.73 -19.92
C THR A 67 -20.44 -10.29 -18.52
N ASP A 68 -21.04 -11.42 -18.16
CA ASP A 68 -20.81 -12.07 -16.86
C ASP A 68 -19.32 -12.38 -16.64
N HIS A 69 -18.60 -12.77 -17.70
CA HIS A 69 -17.16 -12.99 -17.62
C HIS A 69 -16.37 -11.72 -17.35
N GLN A 70 -16.74 -10.61 -17.99
CA GLN A 70 -16.11 -9.31 -17.74
C GLN A 70 -16.42 -8.80 -16.33
N LYS A 71 -17.65 -8.93 -15.83
CA LYS A 71 -18.03 -8.63 -14.45
C LYS A 71 -17.22 -9.44 -13.46
N PHE A 72 -17.05 -10.73 -13.72
CA PHE A 72 -16.21 -11.62 -12.90
C PHE A 72 -14.76 -11.11 -12.83
N ILE A 73 -14.13 -10.81 -13.97
CA ILE A 73 -12.75 -10.31 -14.03
C ILE A 73 -12.65 -8.98 -13.28
N PHE A 74 -13.53 -8.03 -13.54
CA PHE A 74 -13.54 -6.71 -12.93
C PHE A 74 -13.64 -6.80 -11.40
N THR A 75 -14.63 -7.57 -10.91
CA THR A 75 -14.87 -7.75 -9.47
C THR A 75 -13.72 -8.46 -8.77
N LYS A 76 -13.17 -9.51 -9.37
CA LYS A 76 -12.03 -10.24 -8.79
C LYS A 76 -10.76 -9.39 -8.77
N ASN A 77 -10.53 -8.60 -9.80
CA ASN A 77 -9.40 -7.67 -9.87
C ASN A 77 -9.48 -6.61 -8.76
N LEU A 78 -10.64 -5.97 -8.57
CA LEU A 78 -10.84 -5.02 -7.48
C LEU A 78 -10.71 -5.68 -6.11
N GLY A 79 -11.31 -6.85 -5.90
CA GLY A 79 -11.19 -7.58 -4.64
C GLY A 79 -9.74 -7.91 -4.27
N TYR A 80 -8.93 -8.25 -5.26
CA TYR A 80 -7.49 -8.48 -5.09
C TYR A 80 -6.76 -7.20 -4.66
N GLN A 81 -7.00 -6.07 -5.32
CA GLN A 81 -6.40 -4.78 -4.98
C GLN A 81 -6.79 -4.33 -3.57
N ILE A 82 -8.08 -4.40 -3.23
CA ILE A 82 -8.62 -4.00 -1.92
C ILE A 82 -7.92 -4.74 -0.77
N LEU A 83 -7.78 -6.07 -0.89
CA LEU A 83 -7.20 -6.86 0.18
C LEU A 83 -5.70 -6.60 0.32
N LEU A 84 -4.97 -6.46 -0.79
CA LEU A 84 -3.53 -6.23 -0.75
C LEU A 84 -3.17 -4.84 -0.23
N ASP A 85 -3.86 -3.78 -0.66
CA ASP A 85 -3.63 -2.42 -0.13
C ASP A 85 -4.04 -2.32 1.35
N SER A 86 -5.06 -3.06 1.77
CA SER A 86 -5.40 -3.18 3.20
C SER A 86 -4.28 -3.85 4.01
N VAL A 87 -3.56 -4.80 3.44
CA VAL A 87 -2.38 -5.42 4.06
C VAL A 87 -1.20 -4.44 4.06
N GLN A 88 -0.93 -3.79 2.93
CA GLN A 88 0.15 -2.82 2.81
C GLN A 88 0.00 -1.66 3.80
N SER A 89 -1.17 -1.04 3.86
CA SER A 89 -1.46 0.04 4.80
C SER A 89 -1.14 -0.33 6.26
N ARG A 90 -1.41 -1.58 6.67
CA ARG A 90 -1.07 -2.05 8.03
C ARG A 90 0.38 -2.51 8.16
N GLY A 91 0.95 -3.10 7.11
CA GLY A 91 2.28 -3.69 7.13
C GLY A 91 3.40 -2.67 7.21
N ILE A 92 3.24 -1.50 6.56
CA ILE A 92 4.28 -0.47 6.47
C ILE A 92 4.67 0.06 7.87
N SER A 93 3.70 0.22 8.79
CA SER A 93 4.00 0.67 10.16
C SER A 93 5.01 -0.21 10.88
N HIS A 94 5.03 -1.51 10.60
CA HIS A 94 5.97 -2.46 11.21
C HIS A 94 7.41 -2.30 10.70
N LEU A 95 7.60 -1.75 9.49
CA LEU A 95 8.94 -1.38 9.01
C LEU A 95 9.57 -0.28 9.87
N LEU A 96 8.74 0.57 10.49
CA LEU A 96 9.19 1.68 11.32
C LEU A 96 9.70 1.23 12.72
N GLU A 97 9.42 0.02 13.14
CA GLU A 97 9.85 -0.47 14.46
C GLU A 97 11.39 -0.50 14.62
N ASP A 98 12.10 -0.76 13.54
CA ASP A 98 13.55 -0.80 13.49
C ASP A 98 14.15 0.41 12.73
N CYS A 99 13.32 1.36 12.35
CA CYS A 99 13.76 2.60 11.68
C CYS A 99 14.61 3.45 12.64
N SER A 100 15.74 3.94 12.14
CA SER A 100 16.66 4.79 12.87
C SER A 100 17.01 6.09 12.16
N ASN A 101 16.28 6.39 11.10
CA ASN A 101 16.56 7.54 10.24
C ASN A 101 15.28 8.36 10.01
N PRO A 102 15.28 9.69 10.27
CA PRO A 102 14.08 10.51 10.20
C PRO A 102 13.55 10.72 8.78
N GLU A 103 14.41 10.69 7.75
CA GLU A 103 13.98 10.79 6.35
C GLU A 103 13.15 9.57 5.95
N LEU A 104 13.58 8.37 6.38
CA LEU A 104 12.82 7.15 6.15
C LEU A 104 11.52 7.14 6.95
N GLU A 105 11.55 7.61 8.20
CA GLU A 105 10.33 7.73 9.01
C GLU A 105 9.28 8.60 8.32
N ALA A 106 9.67 9.79 7.82
CA ALA A 106 8.76 10.69 7.13
C ALA A 106 8.18 10.06 5.86
N PHE A 107 9.05 9.45 5.04
CA PHE A 107 8.65 8.78 3.81
C PHE A 107 7.67 7.63 4.08
N ALA A 108 7.97 6.74 5.02
CA ALA A 108 7.13 5.58 5.31
C ALA A 108 5.75 5.97 5.87
N LYS A 109 5.66 7.04 6.69
CA LYS A 109 4.37 7.54 7.18
C LYS A 109 3.49 8.13 6.08
N THR A 110 4.06 8.81 5.10
CA THR A 110 3.29 9.27 3.93
C THR A 110 2.91 8.11 3.03
N TRP A 111 3.77 7.14 2.85
CA TRP A 111 3.44 5.93 2.10
C TRP A 111 2.26 5.19 2.74
N GLU A 112 2.28 4.91 4.04
CA GLU A 112 1.16 4.31 4.78
C GLU A 112 -0.15 5.10 4.60
N PHE A 113 -0.07 6.43 4.60
CA PHE A 113 -1.22 7.30 4.31
C PHE A 113 -1.77 7.07 2.89
N PHE A 114 -0.91 6.99 1.87
CA PHE A 114 -1.36 6.76 0.51
C PHE A 114 -1.99 5.37 0.32
N GLU A 115 -1.49 4.32 0.97
CA GLU A 115 -2.14 3.01 0.95
C GLU A 115 -3.55 3.05 1.56
N THR A 116 -3.74 3.87 2.59
CA THR A 116 -5.08 4.13 3.15
C THR A 116 -5.97 4.87 2.14
N LEU A 117 -5.41 5.84 1.41
CA LEU A 117 -6.12 6.58 0.36
C LEU A 117 -6.49 5.66 -0.82
N HIS A 118 -5.63 4.71 -1.20
CA HIS A 118 -5.93 3.68 -2.19
C HIS A 118 -7.12 2.82 -1.75
N SER A 119 -7.11 2.32 -0.53
CA SER A 119 -8.22 1.54 0.05
C SER A 119 -9.54 2.32 0.07
N TYR A 120 -9.49 3.61 0.39
CA TYR A 120 -10.64 4.51 0.31
C TYR A 120 -11.16 4.66 -1.14
N SER A 121 -10.24 4.75 -2.08
CA SER A 121 -10.56 4.91 -3.50
C SER A 121 -11.29 3.70 -4.08
N TYR A 122 -10.88 2.49 -3.71
CA TYR A 122 -11.62 1.28 -4.08
C TYR A 122 -13.01 1.25 -3.46
N THR A 123 -13.16 1.71 -2.22
CA THR A 123 -14.48 1.84 -1.60
C THR A 123 -15.37 2.80 -2.40
N TYR A 124 -14.81 3.91 -2.86
CA TYR A 124 -15.53 4.88 -3.70
C TYR A 124 -15.96 4.25 -5.04
N ILE A 125 -15.07 3.48 -5.70
CA ILE A 125 -15.42 2.75 -6.93
C ILE A 125 -16.57 1.78 -6.65
N ILE A 126 -16.45 0.91 -5.66
CA ILE A 126 -17.43 -0.11 -5.32
C ILE A 126 -18.81 0.53 -5.05
N LYS A 127 -18.87 1.62 -4.29
CA LYS A 127 -20.12 2.32 -3.95
C LYS A 127 -20.81 2.93 -5.17
N ASN A 128 -20.08 3.32 -6.20
CA ASN A 128 -20.64 3.94 -7.40
C ASN A 128 -20.95 2.93 -8.52
N VAL A 129 -20.34 1.76 -8.49
CA VAL A 129 -20.50 0.74 -9.54
C VAL A 129 -21.54 -0.32 -9.18
N TYR A 130 -21.52 -0.83 -7.95
CA TYR A 130 -22.32 -1.99 -7.56
C TYR A 130 -23.65 -1.62 -6.91
N PRO A 131 -24.72 -2.35 -7.22
CA PRO A 131 -26.01 -2.16 -6.55
C PRO A 131 -25.96 -2.50 -5.07
N ASN A 132 -25.16 -3.50 -4.68
CA ASN A 132 -24.95 -3.94 -3.29
C ASN A 132 -23.44 -3.94 -2.97
N PRO A 133 -22.87 -2.79 -2.57
CA PRO A 133 -21.45 -2.67 -2.23
C PRO A 133 -20.97 -3.65 -1.13
N SER A 134 -21.80 -3.88 -0.11
CA SER A 134 -21.43 -4.74 1.03
C SER A 134 -21.18 -6.18 0.61
N GLU A 135 -21.97 -6.70 -0.31
CA GLU A 135 -21.80 -8.06 -0.82
C GLU A 135 -20.43 -8.26 -1.49
N VAL A 136 -19.93 -7.25 -2.19
CA VAL A 136 -18.59 -7.31 -2.81
C VAL A 136 -17.52 -7.44 -1.74
N PHE A 137 -17.59 -6.61 -0.69
CA PHE A 137 -16.62 -6.66 0.41
C PHE A 137 -16.67 -7.98 1.19
N ASP A 138 -17.88 -8.46 1.51
CA ASP A 138 -18.09 -9.70 2.27
C ASP A 138 -17.53 -10.92 1.54
N ASN A 139 -17.52 -10.90 0.21
CA ASN A 139 -17.03 -12.01 -0.61
C ASN A 139 -15.51 -12.01 -0.81
N ILE A 140 -14.79 -10.92 -0.53
CA ILE A 140 -13.32 -10.86 -0.73
C ILE A 140 -12.60 -11.89 0.14
N LEU A 141 -12.95 -11.95 1.43
CA LEU A 141 -12.29 -12.84 2.41
C LEU A 141 -12.71 -14.31 2.28
N THR A 142 -13.71 -14.61 1.46
CA THR A 142 -14.14 -15.98 1.16
C THR A 142 -13.55 -16.53 -0.14
N ASP A 143 -12.86 -15.70 -0.91
CA ASP A 143 -12.24 -16.10 -2.18
C ASP A 143 -10.88 -16.79 -1.94
N PRO A 144 -10.75 -18.11 -2.20
CA PRO A 144 -9.54 -18.85 -1.90
C PRO A 144 -8.34 -18.40 -2.75
N GLU A 145 -8.57 -17.91 -3.98
CA GLU A 145 -7.50 -17.45 -4.85
C GLU A 145 -6.96 -16.08 -4.43
N ILE A 146 -7.83 -15.18 -3.99
CA ILE A 146 -7.42 -13.89 -3.41
C ILE A 146 -6.65 -14.13 -2.13
N ILE A 147 -7.17 -14.95 -1.21
CA ILE A 147 -6.51 -15.30 0.06
C ILE A 147 -5.14 -15.92 -0.18
N LYS A 148 -5.03 -16.90 -1.08
CA LYS A 148 -3.76 -17.56 -1.40
C LYS A 148 -2.70 -16.55 -1.87
N ARG A 149 -3.08 -15.60 -2.72
CA ARG A 149 -2.17 -14.55 -3.20
C ARG A 149 -1.76 -13.59 -2.10
N THR A 150 -2.71 -13.21 -1.27
CA THR A 150 -2.46 -12.33 -0.12
C THR A 150 -1.54 -13.00 0.89
N THR A 151 -1.80 -14.25 1.28
CA THR A 151 -0.94 -15.01 2.21
C THR A 151 0.51 -15.10 1.73
N SER A 152 0.74 -15.13 0.42
CA SER A 152 2.10 -15.14 -0.13
C SER A 152 2.90 -13.84 0.12
N VAL A 153 2.23 -12.76 0.50
CA VAL A 153 2.83 -11.47 0.90
C VAL A 153 2.82 -11.33 2.42
N THR A 154 1.66 -11.57 3.06
CA THR A 154 1.48 -11.36 4.50
C THR A 154 2.44 -12.15 5.34
N LYS A 155 2.80 -13.38 4.93
CA LYS A 155 3.75 -14.21 5.67
C LYS A 155 5.08 -13.51 5.98
N TYR A 156 5.56 -12.63 5.11
CA TYR A 156 6.82 -11.90 5.36
C TYR A 156 6.64 -10.77 6.36
N TYR A 157 5.45 -10.15 6.38
CA TYR A 157 5.09 -9.21 7.43
C TYR A 157 4.89 -9.93 8.76
N ASP A 158 4.20 -11.07 8.76
CA ASP A 158 3.99 -11.88 9.96
C ASP A 158 5.32 -12.33 10.55
N ASP A 159 6.26 -12.82 9.71
CA ASP A 159 7.61 -13.19 10.12
C ASP A 159 8.39 -11.98 10.71
N LEU A 160 8.20 -10.77 10.14
CA LEU A 160 8.85 -9.54 10.64
C LEU A 160 8.29 -9.10 12.00
N ILE A 161 6.96 -9.21 12.16
CA ILE A 161 6.23 -8.82 13.37
C ILE A 161 6.51 -9.80 14.51
N GLU A 162 6.68 -11.07 14.18
CA GLU A 162 6.96 -12.11 15.16
C GLU A 162 8.32 -11.86 15.84
N LYS A 163 8.24 -11.55 17.15
CA LYS A 163 9.44 -11.31 17.97
C LYS A 163 9.87 -12.60 18.63
N ILE A 164 10.79 -13.30 17.98
CA ILE A 164 11.41 -14.50 18.54
C ILE A 164 12.56 -14.04 19.47
N PRO A 165 12.53 -14.38 20.77
CA PRO A 165 13.56 -13.90 21.71
C PRO A 165 14.99 -14.31 21.34
N GLU A 166 15.14 -15.42 20.62
CA GLU A 166 16.42 -15.97 20.17
C GLU A 166 16.93 -15.35 18.86
N ASP A 167 16.13 -14.52 18.19
CA ASP A 167 16.53 -13.88 16.93
C ASP A 167 17.75 -12.99 17.14
N SER A 168 18.81 -13.28 16.43
CA SER A 168 19.97 -12.41 16.30
C SER A 168 19.62 -11.14 15.49
N VAL A 169 20.49 -10.15 15.56
CA VAL A 169 20.35 -8.93 14.71
C VAL A 169 20.36 -9.30 13.24
N ASP A 170 21.10 -10.31 12.82
CA ASP A 170 21.19 -10.73 11.43
C ASP A 170 19.92 -11.50 10.99
N ASP A 171 19.28 -12.27 11.88
CA ASP A 171 17.98 -12.87 11.61
C ASP A 171 16.91 -11.79 11.38
N ARG A 172 16.90 -10.76 12.22
CA ARG A 172 15.99 -9.62 12.06
C ARG A 172 16.24 -8.84 10.76
N LYS A 173 17.51 -8.60 10.40
CA LYS A 173 17.86 -8.00 9.10
C LYS A 173 17.38 -8.84 7.93
N LYS A 174 17.50 -10.17 8.02
CA LYS A 174 17.00 -11.10 6.99
C LYS A 174 15.49 -11.03 6.85
N LYS A 175 14.75 -11.04 7.97
CA LYS A 175 13.29 -10.88 7.96
C LYS A 175 12.89 -9.55 7.28
N LEU A 176 13.50 -8.43 7.69
CA LEU A 176 13.27 -7.13 7.08
C LEU A 176 13.59 -7.12 5.58
N TYR A 177 14.72 -7.69 5.17
CA TYR A 177 15.11 -7.77 3.75
C TYR A 177 14.10 -8.54 2.94
N LEU A 178 13.64 -9.71 3.41
CA LEU A 178 12.64 -10.53 2.72
C LEU A 178 11.29 -9.81 2.63
N THR A 179 10.90 -9.07 3.66
CA THR A 179 9.70 -8.23 3.64
C THR A 179 9.81 -7.15 2.59
N LEU A 180 10.92 -6.40 2.54
CA LEU A 180 11.15 -5.37 1.51
C LEU A 180 11.17 -5.95 0.09
N VAL A 181 11.73 -7.14 -0.11
CA VAL A 181 11.68 -7.84 -1.41
C VAL A 181 10.25 -8.22 -1.77
N SER A 182 9.47 -8.74 -0.80
CA SER A 182 8.06 -9.09 -1.03
C SER A 182 7.22 -7.87 -1.40
N ILE A 183 7.44 -6.74 -0.73
CA ILE A 183 6.79 -5.46 -1.06
C ILE A 183 7.16 -5.02 -2.48
N ASN A 184 8.43 -5.05 -2.83
CA ASN A 184 8.90 -4.66 -4.16
C ASN A 184 8.29 -5.53 -5.27
N ILE A 185 8.12 -6.84 -5.02
CA ILE A 185 7.42 -7.74 -5.96
C ILE A 185 5.93 -7.39 -6.05
N LEU A 186 5.30 -7.05 -4.93
CA LEU A 186 3.89 -6.65 -4.93
C LEU A 186 3.69 -5.36 -5.72
N GLU A 187 4.40 -4.30 -5.36
CA GLU A 187 4.27 -2.98 -5.95
C GLU A 187 4.77 -2.93 -7.41
N GLY A 188 5.95 -3.48 -7.66
CA GLY A 188 6.60 -3.36 -8.97
C GLY A 188 6.15 -4.39 -10.02
N ILE A 189 5.45 -5.46 -9.63
CA ILE A 189 5.04 -6.53 -10.57
C ILE A 189 3.56 -6.83 -10.45
N ARG A 190 3.08 -7.22 -9.26
CA ARG A 190 1.73 -7.78 -9.10
C ARG A 190 0.64 -6.74 -9.32
N PHE A 191 0.80 -5.54 -8.78
CA PHE A 191 -0.16 -4.45 -8.99
C PHE A 191 -0.17 -3.97 -10.44
N TYR A 192 0.98 -3.93 -11.11
CA TYR A 192 1.00 -3.55 -12.53
C TYR A 192 0.20 -4.48 -13.42
N VAL A 193 0.19 -5.79 -13.15
CA VAL A 193 -0.71 -6.74 -13.85
C VAL A 193 -2.17 -6.41 -13.58
N SER A 194 -2.50 -6.08 -12.33
CA SER A 194 -3.85 -5.69 -11.91
C SER A 194 -4.28 -4.36 -12.53
N PHE A 195 -3.40 -3.37 -12.57
CA PHE A 195 -3.66 -2.07 -13.20
C PHE A 195 -3.87 -2.22 -14.72
N ALA A 196 -3.06 -3.05 -15.39
CA ALA A 196 -3.23 -3.35 -16.80
C ALA A 196 -4.62 -3.95 -17.10
N CYS A 197 -5.14 -4.78 -16.20
CA CYS A 197 -6.51 -5.29 -16.32
C CYS A 197 -7.55 -4.14 -16.33
N SER A 198 -7.43 -3.16 -15.42
CA SER A 198 -8.31 -1.99 -15.39
C SER A 198 -8.19 -1.13 -16.67
N TYR A 199 -6.97 -0.95 -17.16
CA TYR A 199 -6.74 -0.18 -18.40
C TYR A 199 -7.27 -0.88 -19.64
N CYS A 200 -7.32 -2.23 -19.67
CA CYS A 200 -7.97 -2.98 -20.77
C CYS A 200 -9.47 -2.67 -20.88
N PHE A 201 -10.17 -2.48 -19.75
CA PHE A 201 -11.58 -2.04 -19.80
C PHE A 201 -11.68 -0.65 -20.43
N ALA A 202 -10.87 0.31 -20.00
CA ALA A 202 -10.88 1.67 -20.54
C ALA A 202 -10.51 1.73 -22.03
N GLN A 203 -9.58 0.88 -22.48
CA GLN A 203 -9.23 0.76 -23.90
C GLN A 203 -10.45 0.33 -24.74
N ASN A 204 -11.35 -0.45 -24.16
CA ASN A 204 -12.62 -0.84 -24.76
C ASN A 204 -13.77 0.15 -24.51
N LYS A 205 -13.46 1.37 -24.03
CA LYS A 205 -14.43 2.44 -23.77
C LYS A 205 -15.45 2.13 -22.67
N THR A 206 -15.09 1.22 -21.75
CA THR A 206 -15.88 0.86 -20.58
C THR A 206 -15.06 1.11 -19.31
N MET A 207 -15.73 1.41 -18.18
CA MET A 207 -15.07 1.58 -16.87
C MET A 207 -13.90 2.61 -16.90
N GLU A 208 -14.03 3.67 -17.69
CA GLU A 208 -12.98 4.68 -17.88
C GLU A 208 -12.70 5.48 -16.59
N GLY A 209 -13.72 5.74 -15.79
CA GLY A 209 -13.59 6.42 -14.49
C GLY A 209 -12.82 5.56 -13.48
N ASN A 210 -13.11 4.25 -13.43
CA ASN A 210 -12.29 3.31 -12.64
C ASN A 210 -10.82 3.37 -13.07
N ALA A 211 -10.54 3.27 -14.36
CA ALA A 211 -9.17 3.32 -14.87
C ALA A 211 -8.47 4.64 -14.53
N LYS A 212 -9.19 5.76 -14.51
CA LYS A 212 -8.66 7.06 -14.10
C LYS A 212 -8.27 7.09 -12.61
N ILE A 213 -9.09 6.50 -11.72
CA ILE A 213 -8.73 6.35 -10.30
C ILE A 213 -7.50 5.44 -10.17
N ILE A 214 -7.47 4.30 -10.87
CA ILE A 214 -6.29 3.42 -10.88
C ILE A 214 -5.03 4.15 -11.37
N SER A 215 -5.16 5.08 -12.32
CA SER A 215 -4.05 5.91 -12.77
C SER A 215 -3.55 6.91 -11.72
N LEU A 216 -4.39 7.32 -10.78
CA LEU A 216 -3.98 8.15 -9.65
C LEU A 216 -3.29 7.32 -8.56
N ILE A 217 -3.68 6.05 -8.42
CA ILE A 217 -3.08 5.08 -7.49
C ILE A 217 -1.67 4.65 -7.99
N ASN A 218 -1.52 4.45 -9.31
CA ASN A 218 -0.28 3.98 -9.95
C ASN A 218 0.81 5.08 -10.00
#